data_0eeb7093fef9a3dd37702440fb605e4c
#
_entry.id   0eeb7093fef9a3dd37702440fb605e4c
#
_cell.length_a   1.000
_cell.length_b   1.000
_cell.length_c   1.000
_cell.angle_alpha   90.00
_cell.angle_beta   90.00
_cell.angle_gamma   90.00
#
_symmetry.space_group_name_H-M   'P 1'
#
loop_
_entity.id
_entity.type
_entity.pdbx_description
1 polymer ?
#
loop_
_entity_poly.entity_id
_entity_poly.type
_entity_poly.pdbx_seq_one_letter_code
_entity_poly.pdbx_strand_id
1 'polypeptide(L)'
;QAYCVEQDTISHFLEDLIITSERNTSPLKSSDTRVIKMDMEFMHRLPKILGNADPMHYTQLLPGIQTNAEYDAGLHIQGCDNSHNIISIGGIPVYNASHLLGFFSTFIPSHFSSMSITKNATSDRGYSCIGGILDMEPYDSIPQKTNGEFSVGLMSSQGTARIPLGRKAALFTSVRLSYLNLLYSPLLKIDDGQL
;
A
#
# COMPACT_ATOMS: atom_id res chain seq x y z
N GLN A 1 -24.82 73.98 22.47
CA GLN A 1 -25.05 73.13 21.31
C GLN A 1 -23.99 72.03 21.31
N ALA A 2 -24.38 70.81 21.72
CA ALA A 2 -23.52 69.63 21.69
C ALA A 2 -23.65 68.95 20.34
N TYR A 3 -22.56 68.89 19.60
CA TYR A 3 -22.52 68.05 18.35
C TYR A 3 -22.25 66.63 18.76
N CYS A 4 -23.23 65.78 18.48
CA CYS A 4 -23.07 64.32 18.54
C CYS A 4 -22.38 63.89 17.23
N VAL A 5 -21.15 63.44 17.32
CA VAL A 5 -20.46 62.81 16.19
C VAL A 5 -20.89 61.35 16.19
N GLU A 6 -21.73 61.01 15.23
CA GLU A 6 -22.15 59.64 14.91
C GLU A 6 -20.92 58.94 14.32
N GLN A 7 -20.27 58.07 15.07
CA GLN A 7 -19.23 57.18 14.55
C GLN A 7 -19.90 56.01 13.79
N ASP A 8 -19.89 56.12 12.47
CA ASP A 8 -20.20 54.98 11.61
C ASP A 8 -19.15 53.86 11.82
N THR A 9 -19.53 52.90 12.63
CA THR A 9 -18.72 51.69 12.81
C THR A 9 -19.05 50.75 11.66
N ILE A 10 -18.31 50.85 10.56
CA ILE A 10 -18.35 49.88 9.49
C ILE A 10 -17.67 48.62 10.01
N SER A 11 -18.47 47.67 10.49
CA SER A 11 -17.97 46.31 10.80
C SER A 11 -17.76 45.54 9.50
N HIS A 12 -16.53 45.47 9.03
CA HIS A 12 -16.15 44.53 8.00
C HIS A 12 -16.10 43.15 8.64
N PHE A 13 -17.07 42.32 8.34
CA PHE A 13 -16.95 40.88 8.56
C PHE A 13 -15.90 40.37 7.59
N LEU A 14 -14.71 40.05 8.11
CA LEU A 14 -13.74 39.27 7.37
C LEU A 14 -14.25 37.85 7.33
N GLU A 15 -14.43 37.31 6.14
CA GLU A 15 -14.67 35.88 5.94
C GLU A 15 -13.46 35.11 6.51
N ASP A 16 -13.76 34.08 7.29
CA ASP A 16 -12.72 33.21 7.85
C ASP A 16 -11.93 32.58 6.70
N LEU A 17 -10.68 33.01 6.53
CA LEU A 17 -9.76 32.41 5.57
C LEU A 17 -9.32 31.05 6.10
N ILE A 18 -10.01 30.00 5.73
CA ILE A 18 -9.58 28.63 6.05
C ILE A 18 -8.43 28.28 5.11
N ILE A 19 -7.21 28.38 5.59
CA ILE A 19 -6.02 27.91 4.88
C ILE A 19 -5.91 26.40 5.12
N THR A 20 -6.46 25.61 4.23
CA THR A 20 -6.17 24.17 4.14
C THR A 20 -4.85 23.99 3.40
N SER A 21 -3.78 23.83 4.12
CA SER A 21 -2.50 23.42 3.56
C SER A 21 -2.44 21.90 3.50
N GLU A 22 -2.77 21.30 2.39
CA GLU A 22 -2.35 19.91 2.11
C GLU A 22 -0.84 19.93 1.85
N ARG A 23 -0.10 19.27 2.72
CA ARG A 23 1.34 19.06 2.53
C ARG A 23 1.55 18.04 1.41
N ASN A 24 1.49 18.51 0.17
CA ASN A 24 1.55 17.71 -1.05
C ASN A 24 2.91 17.02 -1.30
N THR A 25 3.84 17.15 -0.36
CA THR A 25 5.20 16.61 -0.48
C THR A 25 5.45 15.35 0.33
N SER A 26 4.50 14.91 1.16
CA SER A 26 4.66 13.67 1.92
C SER A 26 3.98 12.52 1.18
N PRO A 27 4.73 11.44 0.82
CA PRO A 27 4.16 10.25 0.24
C PRO A 27 3.21 9.52 1.21
N LEU A 28 3.30 9.86 2.49
CA LEU A 28 2.44 9.35 3.55
C LEU A 28 1.36 10.40 3.85
N LYS A 29 0.15 10.12 3.45
CA LYS A 29 -1.02 10.93 3.78
C LYS A 29 -1.65 10.36 5.05
N SER A 30 -1.76 11.15 6.08
CA SER A 30 -2.45 10.79 7.31
C SER A 30 -3.34 11.95 7.71
N SER A 31 -4.65 11.78 7.57
CA SER A 31 -5.66 12.68 8.15
C SER A 31 -5.98 12.31 9.59
N ASP A 32 -5.69 11.09 9.99
CA ASP A 32 -5.85 10.54 11.33
C ASP A 32 -4.52 9.88 11.73
N THR A 33 -4.09 10.07 12.96
CA THR A 33 -2.88 9.43 13.51
C THR A 33 -2.93 7.91 13.48
N ARG A 34 -4.12 7.33 13.36
CA ARG A 34 -4.35 5.88 13.29
C ARG A 34 -4.25 5.31 11.88
N VAL A 35 -4.43 6.13 10.85
CA VAL A 35 -4.46 5.71 9.45
C VAL A 35 -3.28 6.27 8.70
N ILE A 36 -2.47 5.42 8.12
CA ILE A 36 -1.38 5.79 7.21
C ILE A 36 -1.78 5.34 5.81
N LYS A 37 -1.91 6.30 4.89
CA LYS A 37 -2.15 6.01 3.48
C LYS A 37 -0.90 6.27 2.67
N MET A 38 -0.55 5.34 1.78
CA MET A 38 0.61 5.40 0.91
C MET A 38 0.21 5.15 -0.54
N ASP A 39 0.61 6.04 -1.44
CA ASP A 39 0.40 5.85 -2.87
C ASP A 39 1.37 4.79 -3.42
N MET A 40 0.86 3.85 -4.23
CA MET A 40 1.68 2.79 -4.80
C MET A 40 2.72 3.30 -5.80
N GLU A 41 2.49 4.43 -6.45
CA GLU A 41 3.47 5.06 -7.33
C GLU A 41 4.74 5.45 -6.58
N PHE A 42 4.63 5.85 -5.32
CA PHE A 42 5.79 6.13 -4.49
C PHE A 42 6.66 4.88 -4.24
N MET A 43 6.07 3.71 -4.16
CA MET A 43 6.80 2.46 -3.94
C MET A 43 7.78 2.11 -5.06
N HIS A 44 7.51 2.56 -6.29
CA HIS A 44 8.44 2.36 -7.41
C HIS A 44 9.77 3.11 -7.25
N ARG A 45 9.79 4.13 -6.39
CA ARG A 45 10.99 4.93 -6.06
C ARG A 45 11.81 4.36 -4.91
N LEU A 46 11.24 3.41 -4.17
CA LEU A 46 11.91 2.78 -3.04
C LEU A 46 12.85 1.66 -3.49
N PRO A 47 13.86 1.31 -2.68
CA PRO A 47 14.75 0.19 -2.98
C PRO A 47 13.99 -1.11 -3.18
N LYS A 48 14.31 -1.82 -4.25
CA LYS A 48 13.68 -3.11 -4.58
C LYS A 48 14.45 -4.24 -3.90
N ILE A 49 13.74 -5.14 -3.24
CA ILE A 49 14.33 -6.34 -2.65
C ILE A 49 14.40 -7.40 -3.74
N LEU A 50 15.60 -7.90 -4.02
CA LEU A 50 15.85 -8.91 -5.08
C LEU A 50 15.28 -8.53 -6.45
N GLY A 51 15.18 -7.23 -6.73
CA GLY A 51 14.69 -6.69 -7.99
C GLY A 51 13.19 -6.44 -8.05
N ASN A 52 12.42 -6.84 -7.05
CA ASN A 52 10.97 -6.62 -6.99
C ASN A 52 10.59 -5.68 -5.84
N ALA A 53 9.64 -4.79 -6.11
CA ALA A 53 9.01 -4.01 -5.08
C ALA A 53 7.98 -4.88 -4.34
N ASP A 54 8.02 -4.87 -3.00
CA ASP A 54 7.08 -5.61 -2.18
C ASP A 54 6.39 -4.68 -1.18
N PRO A 55 5.05 -4.50 -1.28
CA PRO A 55 4.31 -3.60 -0.41
C PRO A 55 4.43 -3.98 1.07
N MET A 56 4.46 -5.27 1.40
CA MET A 56 4.51 -5.73 2.78
C MET A 56 5.83 -5.35 3.45
N HIS A 57 6.95 -5.47 2.76
CA HIS A 57 8.25 -5.05 3.29
C HIS A 57 8.33 -3.53 3.52
N TYR A 58 7.69 -2.73 2.67
CA TYR A 58 7.67 -1.28 2.89
C TYR A 58 6.82 -0.88 4.10
N THR A 59 5.76 -1.63 4.40
CA THR A 59 4.97 -1.37 5.60
C THR A 59 5.78 -1.56 6.88
N GLN A 60 6.74 -2.49 6.87
CA GLN A 60 7.62 -2.75 8.02
C GLN A 60 8.57 -1.58 8.33
N LEU A 61 8.78 -0.67 7.38
CA LEU A 61 9.55 0.57 7.60
C LEU A 61 8.74 1.66 8.29
N LEU A 62 7.42 1.46 8.47
CA LEU A 62 6.55 2.44 9.08
C LEU A 62 6.57 2.35 10.60
N PRO A 63 6.44 3.47 11.31
CA PRO A 63 6.47 3.48 12.77
C PRO A 63 5.31 2.65 13.36
N GLY A 64 5.63 1.78 14.32
CA GLY A 64 4.67 0.91 14.99
C GLY A 64 4.34 -0.37 14.25
N ILE A 65 5.10 -0.70 13.20
CA ILE A 65 5.05 -1.99 12.52
C ILE A 65 6.40 -2.67 12.70
N GLN A 66 6.37 -3.92 13.08
CA GLN A 66 7.55 -4.72 13.35
C GLN A 66 7.56 -5.98 12.47
N THR A 67 8.73 -6.54 12.29
CA THR A 67 8.95 -7.85 11.67
C THR A 67 9.63 -8.76 12.69
N ASN A 68 9.29 -10.02 12.70
CA ASN A 68 9.92 -11.00 13.59
C ASN A 68 11.26 -11.52 13.05
N ALA A 69 11.45 -11.48 11.74
CA ALA A 69 12.67 -11.92 11.08
C ALA A 69 12.95 -11.07 9.83
N GLU A 70 14.21 -10.99 9.43
CA GLU A 70 14.64 -10.17 8.28
C GLU A 70 13.94 -10.53 6.95
N TYR A 71 13.40 -11.73 6.85
CA TYR A 71 12.77 -12.24 5.63
C TYR A 71 11.33 -12.72 5.85
N ASP A 72 10.68 -12.24 6.91
CA ASP A 72 9.27 -12.53 7.17
C ASP A 72 8.38 -11.42 6.61
N ALA A 73 7.52 -11.76 5.66
CA ALA A 73 6.49 -10.86 5.14
C ALA A 73 5.30 -10.68 6.12
N GLY A 74 5.37 -11.27 7.32
CA GLY A 74 4.38 -11.08 8.36
C GLY A 74 4.33 -9.65 8.88
N LEU A 75 3.14 -9.20 9.24
CA LEU A 75 2.91 -7.89 9.81
C LEU A 75 2.65 -8.01 11.31
N HIS A 76 3.44 -7.30 12.10
CA HIS A 76 3.25 -7.15 13.53
C HIS A 76 2.92 -5.69 13.83
N ILE A 77 1.63 -5.34 13.78
CA ILE A 77 1.16 -3.98 14.00
C ILE A 77 1.01 -3.76 15.50
N GLN A 78 1.74 -2.77 16.04
CA GLN A 78 1.72 -2.41 17.46
C GLN A 78 2.01 -3.58 18.41
N GLY A 79 2.90 -4.48 18.02
CA GLY A 79 3.28 -5.64 18.83
C GLY A 79 2.28 -6.81 18.80
N CYS A 80 1.21 -6.71 18.01
CA CYS A 80 0.31 -7.82 17.80
C CYS A 80 0.93 -8.87 16.88
N ASP A 81 0.52 -10.13 17.07
CA ASP A 81 0.92 -11.22 16.18
C ASP A 81 0.33 -11.04 14.77
N ASN A 82 1.00 -11.61 13.77
CA ASN A 82 0.54 -11.54 12.38
C ASN A 82 -0.90 -12.06 12.19
N SER A 83 -1.29 -13.08 12.95
CA SER A 83 -2.65 -13.64 12.94
C SER A 83 -3.72 -12.71 13.49
N HIS A 84 -3.33 -11.65 14.20
CA HIS A 84 -4.24 -10.66 14.78
C HIS A 84 -4.53 -9.50 13.83
N ASN A 85 -3.84 -9.44 12.68
CA ASN A 85 -3.99 -8.40 11.68
C ASN A 85 -4.85 -8.91 10.53
N ILE A 86 -5.56 -7.99 9.88
CA ILE A 86 -6.33 -8.28 8.68
C ILE A 86 -5.62 -7.64 7.49
N ILE A 87 -5.42 -8.44 6.47
CA ILE A 87 -4.96 -7.97 5.16
C ILE A 87 -6.15 -8.08 4.22
N SER A 88 -6.46 -7.01 3.50
CA SER A 88 -7.62 -6.93 2.61
C SER A 88 -7.28 -6.29 1.27
N ILE A 89 -8.12 -6.55 0.29
CA ILE A 89 -8.13 -5.88 -1.01
C ILE A 89 -9.49 -5.22 -1.17
N GLY A 90 -9.54 -3.88 -1.17
CA GLY A 90 -10.80 -3.14 -1.27
C GLY A 90 -11.81 -3.53 -0.18
N GLY A 91 -11.32 -3.83 1.03
CA GLY A 91 -12.16 -4.29 2.14
C GLY A 91 -12.48 -5.79 2.13
N ILE A 92 -12.02 -6.59 1.19
CA ILE A 92 -12.22 -8.05 1.16
C ILE A 92 -11.02 -8.73 1.80
N PRO A 93 -11.17 -9.51 2.89
CA PRO A 93 -10.06 -10.16 3.56
C PRO A 93 -9.35 -11.16 2.65
N VAL A 94 -8.03 -11.14 2.69
CA VAL A 94 -7.16 -12.07 1.99
C VAL A 94 -6.47 -12.98 3.01
N TYR A 95 -6.70 -14.26 2.88
CA TYR A 95 -6.00 -15.28 3.65
C TYR A 95 -4.74 -15.67 2.88
N ASN A 96 -3.60 -15.79 3.57
CA ASN A 96 -2.33 -16.14 2.97
C ASN A 96 -1.77 -15.06 2.02
N ALA A 97 -1.44 -13.92 2.60
CA ALA A 97 -0.87 -12.78 1.89
C ALA A 97 0.63 -12.93 1.54
N SER A 98 1.28 -14.01 1.99
CA SER A 98 2.69 -14.29 1.72
C SER A 98 2.88 -15.42 0.71
N HIS A 99 3.99 -15.36 -0.01
CA HIS A 99 4.39 -16.34 -0.98
C HIS A 99 5.87 -16.72 -0.77
N LEU A 100 6.27 -17.89 -1.23
CA LEU A 100 7.66 -18.32 -1.23
C LEU A 100 8.27 -18.34 0.20
N LEU A 101 7.68 -19.14 1.08
CA LEU A 101 8.12 -19.29 2.48
C LEU A 101 8.12 -17.96 3.28
N GLY A 102 7.30 -16.98 2.90
CA GLY A 102 7.24 -15.69 3.58
C GLY A 102 8.18 -14.61 3.03
N PHE A 103 9.02 -14.90 2.05
CA PHE A 103 9.96 -13.92 1.49
C PHE A 103 9.29 -12.80 0.69
N PHE A 104 8.16 -13.07 0.06
CA PHE A 104 7.43 -12.09 -0.73
C PHE A 104 5.94 -12.11 -0.41
N SER A 105 5.33 -10.95 -0.54
CA SER A 105 3.88 -10.86 -0.52
C SER A 105 3.29 -11.33 -1.86
N THR A 106 2.01 -11.70 -1.84
CA THR A 106 1.26 -12.03 -3.05
C THR A 106 0.91 -10.78 -3.86
N PHE A 107 1.11 -9.59 -3.30
CA PHE A 107 0.70 -8.32 -3.91
C PHE A 107 1.74 -7.81 -4.91
N ILE A 108 1.26 -7.37 -6.06
CA ILE A 108 2.03 -6.68 -7.07
C ILE A 108 1.67 -5.19 -6.98
N PRO A 109 2.60 -4.29 -6.58
CA PRO A 109 2.29 -2.88 -6.31
C PRO A 109 1.56 -2.20 -7.46
N SER A 110 2.01 -2.42 -8.69
CA SER A 110 1.44 -1.78 -9.89
C SER A 110 -0.03 -2.15 -10.17
N HIS A 111 -0.58 -3.14 -9.47
CA HIS A 111 -1.99 -3.54 -9.58
C HIS A 111 -2.92 -2.66 -8.73
N PHE A 112 -2.38 -1.96 -7.74
CA PHE A 112 -3.13 -1.17 -6.78
C PHE A 112 -2.85 0.33 -6.93
N SER A 113 -3.81 1.16 -6.53
CA SER A 113 -3.66 2.62 -6.53
C SER A 113 -2.97 3.10 -5.26
N SER A 114 -3.37 2.55 -4.13
CA SER A 114 -2.83 2.92 -2.84
C SER A 114 -2.94 1.78 -1.83
N MET A 115 -2.26 1.95 -0.73
CA MET A 115 -2.30 1.07 0.42
C MET A 115 -2.63 1.91 1.65
N SER A 116 -3.53 1.42 2.49
CA SER A 116 -3.86 2.04 3.77
C SER A 116 -3.61 1.09 4.91
N ILE A 117 -3.02 1.60 5.98
CA ILE A 117 -2.78 0.87 7.21
C ILE A 117 -3.52 1.57 8.33
N THR A 118 -4.47 0.86 8.93
CA THR A 118 -5.23 1.33 10.09
C THR A 118 -4.70 0.62 11.33
N LYS A 119 -4.09 1.39 12.23
CA LYS A 119 -3.67 0.90 13.54
C LYS A 119 -4.86 0.96 14.49
N ASN A 120 -4.98 -0.02 15.38
CA ASN A 120 -6.14 -0.11 16.29
C ASN A 120 -7.46 -0.10 15.51
N ALA A 121 -7.69 -1.14 14.75
CA ALA A 121 -8.85 -1.24 13.89
C ALA A 121 -10.14 -1.21 14.69
N THR A 122 -10.85 -0.12 14.59
CA THR A 122 -12.25 -0.03 15.01
C THR A 122 -13.14 -0.63 13.93
N SER A 123 -14.23 -1.24 14.33
CA SER A 123 -15.10 -2.08 13.51
C SER A 123 -15.89 -1.34 12.40
N ASP A 124 -15.44 -0.19 11.94
CA ASP A 124 -16.10 0.60 10.90
C ASP A 124 -16.37 -0.19 9.61
N ARG A 125 -15.55 -1.22 9.36
CA ARG A 125 -15.69 -2.08 8.17
C ARG A 125 -16.22 -3.49 8.47
N GLY A 126 -16.81 -3.71 9.65
CA GLY A 126 -17.41 -4.97 10.02
C GLY A 126 -16.45 -6.09 10.40
N TYR A 127 -15.13 -5.81 10.43
CA TYR A 127 -14.12 -6.76 10.86
C TYR A 127 -13.71 -6.48 12.30
N SER A 128 -13.67 -7.52 13.12
CA SER A 128 -13.12 -7.47 14.46
C SER A 128 -11.70 -8.01 14.41
N CYS A 129 -10.69 -7.16 14.58
CA CYS A 129 -9.32 -7.58 14.77
C CYS A 129 -8.71 -6.88 15.99
N ILE A 130 -7.74 -7.55 16.61
CA ILE A 130 -7.06 -7.03 17.81
C ILE A 130 -5.90 -6.10 17.37
N GLY A 131 -5.30 -6.40 16.24
CA GLY A 131 -4.19 -5.66 15.67
C GLY A 131 -4.62 -4.51 14.76
N GLY A 132 -4.13 -4.53 13.55
CA GLY A 132 -4.42 -3.52 12.54
C GLY A 132 -5.00 -4.11 11.26
N ILE A 133 -5.44 -3.22 10.38
CA ILE A 133 -5.91 -3.57 9.04
C ILE A 133 -4.97 -2.96 8.01
N LEU A 134 -4.46 -3.80 7.13
CA LEU A 134 -3.77 -3.40 5.90
C LEU A 134 -4.73 -3.60 4.73
N ASP A 135 -5.11 -2.52 4.07
CA ASP A 135 -6.01 -2.58 2.92
C ASP A 135 -5.30 -2.09 1.65
N MET A 136 -5.33 -2.94 0.62
CA MET A 136 -4.83 -2.63 -0.71
C MET A 136 -6.00 -2.10 -1.54
N GLU A 137 -5.94 -0.84 -1.93
CA GLU A 137 -6.99 -0.19 -2.72
C GLU A 137 -6.75 -0.44 -4.22
N PRO A 138 -7.63 -1.15 -4.92
CA PRO A 138 -7.53 -1.29 -6.37
C PRO A 138 -7.79 0.04 -7.06
N TYR A 139 -7.44 0.13 -8.35
CA TYR A 139 -7.83 1.29 -9.16
C TYR A 139 -9.33 1.24 -9.40
N ASP A 140 -10.03 2.34 -9.12
CA ASP A 140 -11.45 2.53 -9.40
C ASP A 140 -11.73 3.44 -10.59
N SER A 141 -10.70 4.01 -11.21
CA SER A 141 -10.82 4.86 -12.40
C SER A 141 -10.44 4.11 -13.67
N ILE A 142 -11.21 4.36 -14.74
CA ILE A 142 -10.92 3.82 -16.07
C ILE A 142 -9.70 4.56 -16.65
N PRO A 143 -8.61 3.86 -17.02
CA PRO A 143 -7.45 4.50 -17.61
C PRO A 143 -7.78 5.09 -18.97
N GLN A 144 -7.24 6.26 -19.28
CA GLN A 144 -7.45 6.90 -20.58
C GLN A 144 -6.73 6.19 -21.74
N LYS A 145 -5.62 5.50 -21.40
CA LYS A 145 -4.79 4.76 -22.35
C LYS A 145 -4.39 3.42 -21.73
N THR A 146 -4.07 2.48 -22.58
CA THR A 146 -3.45 1.21 -22.14
C THR A 146 -2.10 1.51 -21.51
N ASN A 147 -1.95 1.09 -20.26
CA ASN A 147 -0.70 1.17 -19.52
C ASN A 147 -0.29 -0.24 -19.10
N GLY A 148 1.01 -0.52 -19.20
CA GLY A 148 1.58 -1.77 -18.72
C GLY A 148 2.93 -1.52 -18.09
N GLU A 149 3.26 -2.32 -17.10
CA GLU A 149 4.54 -2.34 -16.44
C GLU A 149 5.07 -3.76 -16.39
N PHE A 150 6.35 -3.93 -16.64
CA PHE A 150 7.02 -5.21 -16.56
C PHE A 150 8.30 -5.05 -15.73
N SER A 151 8.49 -5.94 -14.77
CA SER A 151 9.65 -5.95 -13.89
C SER A 151 10.26 -7.35 -13.87
N VAL A 152 11.57 -7.40 -14.00
CA VAL A 152 12.36 -8.64 -13.89
C VAL A 152 13.21 -8.54 -12.64
N GLY A 153 13.00 -9.45 -11.72
CA GLY A 153 13.82 -9.59 -10.53
C GLY A 153 14.67 -10.86 -10.57
N LEU A 154 15.49 -11.05 -9.55
CA LEU A 154 16.37 -12.22 -9.46
C LEU A 154 15.58 -13.53 -9.27
N MET A 155 14.47 -13.50 -8.54
CA MET A 155 13.70 -14.70 -8.18
C MET A 155 12.35 -14.78 -8.88
N SER A 156 11.82 -13.68 -9.37
CA SER A 156 10.54 -13.63 -10.07
C SER A 156 10.45 -12.47 -11.04
N SER A 157 9.68 -12.66 -12.10
CA SER A 157 9.25 -11.60 -13.00
C SER A 157 7.78 -11.32 -12.79
N GLN A 158 7.40 -10.07 -12.92
CA GLN A 158 6.02 -9.63 -12.78
C GLN A 158 5.64 -8.65 -13.87
N GLY A 159 4.39 -8.73 -14.29
CA GLY A 159 3.83 -7.82 -15.28
C GLY A 159 2.42 -7.43 -14.91
N THR A 160 2.06 -6.19 -15.17
CA THR A 160 0.72 -5.65 -14.99
C THR A 160 0.28 -4.95 -16.26
N ALA A 161 -1.01 -5.02 -16.56
CA ALA A 161 -1.60 -4.25 -17.64
C ALA A 161 -2.95 -3.69 -17.23
N ARG A 162 -3.19 -2.43 -17.61
CA ARG A 162 -4.44 -1.71 -17.42
C ARG A 162 -4.95 -1.28 -18.80
N ILE A 163 -6.05 -1.89 -19.23
CA ILE A 163 -6.57 -1.77 -20.59
C ILE A 163 -7.98 -1.20 -20.52
N PRO A 164 -8.26 -0.01 -21.10
CA PRO A 164 -9.62 0.49 -21.19
C PRO A 164 -10.43 -0.34 -22.20
N LEU A 165 -11.56 -0.88 -21.78
CA LEU A 165 -12.52 -1.61 -22.63
C LEU A 165 -13.69 -0.72 -23.02
N GLY A 166 -13.41 0.51 -23.42
CA GLY A 166 -14.41 1.50 -23.75
C GLY A 166 -14.63 2.54 -22.65
N ARG A 167 -15.82 3.18 -22.62
CA ARG A 167 -16.10 4.29 -21.68
C ARG A 167 -16.56 3.85 -20.30
N LYS A 168 -16.95 2.59 -20.13
CA LYS A 168 -17.61 2.10 -18.90
C LYS A 168 -16.89 0.94 -18.23
N ALA A 169 -15.85 0.40 -18.86
CA ALA A 169 -15.14 -0.77 -18.35
C ALA A 169 -13.65 -0.67 -18.59
N ALA A 170 -12.87 -1.28 -17.72
CA ALA A 170 -11.44 -1.47 -17.87
C ALA A 170 -11.06 -2.88 -17.40
N LEU A 171 -10.02 -3.43 -18.01
CA LEU A 171 -9.41 -4.68 -17.60
C LEU A 171 -8.11 -4.37 -16.86
N PHE A 172 -8.01 -4.85 -15.64
CA PHE A 172 -6.80 -4.85 -14.85
C PHE A 172 -6.31 -6.29 -14.74
N THR A 173 -5.10 -6.53 -15.17
CA THR A 173 -4.50 -7.87 -15.10
C THR A 173 -3.08 -7.79 -14.57
N SER A 174 -2.69 -8.81 -13.81
CA SER A 174 -1.34 -8.94 -13.29
C SER A 174 -0.91 -10.40 -13.31
N VAL A 175 0.35 -10.63 -13.61
CA VAL A 175 0.97 -11.94 -13.65
C VAL A 175 2.30 -11.88 -12.94
N ARG A 176 2.58 -12.87 -12.11
CA ARG A 176 3.90 -13.10 -11.51
C ARG A 176 4.36 -14.51 -11.82
N LEU A 177 5.57 -14.63 -12.29
CA LEU A 177 6.24 -15.91 -12.58
C LEU A 177 7.47 -15.99 -11.68
N SER A 178 7.51 -17.02 -10.82
CA SER A 178 8.67 -17.34 -10.02
C SER A 178 9.48 -18.43 -10.70
N TYR A 179 10.78 -18.24 -10.82
CA TYR A 179 11.71 -19.20 -11.41
C TYR A 179 12.77 -19.69 -10.42
N LEU A 180 12.44 -19.63 -9.12
CA LEU A 180 13.31 -20.10 -8.05
C LEU A 180 13.72 -21.56 -8.27
N ASN A 181 12.80 -22.40 -8.72
CA ASN A 181 13.05 -23.79 -9.00
C ASN A 181 14.12 -23.99 -10.12
N LEU A 182 14.15 -23.09 -11.10
CA LEU A 182 15.16 -23.10 -12.15
C LEU A 182 16.56 -22.77 -11.63
N LEU A 183 16.64 -21.84 -10.64
CA LEU A 183 17.89 -21.46 -10.01
C LEU A 183 18.45 -22.51 -9.07
N TYR A 184 17.58 -23.20 -8.31
CA TYR A 184 17.99 -24.20 -7.33
C TYR A 184 18.15 -25.61 -7.93
N SER A 185 17.50 -25.93 -9.05
CA SER A 185 17.58 -27.25 -9.68
C SER A 185 19.02 -27.67 -10.02
N PRO A 186 19.92 -26.83 -10.55
CA PRO A 186 21.30 -27.23 -10.77
C PRO A 186 22.10 -27.41 -9.47
N LEU A 187 21.80 -26.65 -8.42
CA LEU A 187 22.47 -26.80 -7.12
C LEU A 187 22.10 -28.12 -6.44
N LEU A 188 20.84 -28.51 -6.46
CA LEU A 188 20.38 -29.78 -5.87
C LEU A 188 20.93 -31.00 -6.62
N LYS A 189 21.15 -30.89 -7.93
CA LYS A 189 21.79 -31.97 -8.71
C LYS A 189 23.27 -32.14 -8.47
N ILE A 190 23.95 -31.14 -7.92
CA ILE A 190 25.36 -31.23 -7.55
C ILE A 190 25.50 -32.04 -6.25
N ASP A 191 24.53 -31.95 -5.36
CA ASP A 191 24.55 -32.65 -4.07
C ASP A 191 24.22 -34.17 -4.21
N ASP A 192 23.33 -34.51 -5.15
CA ASP A 192 22.98 -35.91 -5.46
C ASP A 192 24.09 -36.69 -6.21
N GLY A 193 25.11 -36.02 -6.67
CA GLY A 193 26.21 -36.63 -7.43
C GLY A 193 27.47 -36.95 -6.63
N GLN A 194 27.46 -36.73 -5.30
CA GLN A 194 28.61 -36.96 -4.39
C GLN A 194 28.31 -37.89 -3.21
N LEU A 195 27.48 -38.88 -3.38
CA LEU A 195 27.38 -40.02 -2.43
C LEU A 195 27.64 -41.33 -3.13
#